data_5e696652761c5971c4919453d3cc6c7b
#
_entry.id   5e696652761c5971c4919453d3cc6c7b
#
_cell.length_a   1.000
_cell.length_b   1.000
_cell.length_c   1.000
_cell.angle_alpha   90.00
_cell.angle_beta   90.00
_cell.angle_gamma   90.00
#
_symmetry.space_group_name_H-M   'P 1'
#
loop_
_entity.id
_entity.type
_entity.pdbx_description
1 polymer ?
#
loop_
_entity_poly.entity_id
_entity_poly.type
_entity_poly.pdbx_seq_one_letter_code
_entity_poly.pdbx_strand_id
1 'polypeptide(L)'
;MSGVERLLAKLAPSGVPFIEVSALFDLKNGYTPSKSNPSFWEEGTIPWIRMEDIRANGSVLDGAIQHVSEAAVKGGRLFPANSLLFATSATVGEHALVTVPHLSNQRFTSLAVKPEFVDRVDVKFLYYYGFVLDEWCRNNTTKSSFSTVDMAGFKRFRFPLPPLEVQCEIVRILDQFTQLEAELEAELEARRRQYEYYRDALLTFPEAGGVPMVVVKQLQT
;
A
#
# COMPACT_ATOMS: atom_id res chain seq x y z
N MET A 1 3.01 4.58 -30.87
CA MET A 1 3.18 3.32 -30.15
C MET A 1 4.03 3.56 -28.92
N SER A 2 3.51 3.30 -27.74
CA SER A 2 4.26 3.43 -26.46
C SER A 2 5.40 2.42 -26.35
N GLY A 3 6.32 2.59 -25.40
CA GLY A 3 7.39 1.62 -25.12
C GLY A 3 6.82 0.24 -24.80
N VAL A 4 5.77 0.21 -23.97
CA VAL A 4 5.07 -1.02 -23.58
C VAL A 4 4.42 -1.72 -24.79
N GLU A 5 3.73 -1.01 -25.67
CA GLU A 5 3.12 -1.59 -26.87
C GLU A 5 4.15 -2.24 -27.80
N ARG A 6 5.32 -1.60 -27.99
CA ARG A 6 6.41 -2.15 -28.78
C ARG A 6 7.00 -3.43 -28.17
N LEU A 7 7.19 -3.44 -26.84
CA LEU A 7 7.66 -4.62 -26.12
C LEU A 7 6.65 -5.76 -26.19
N LEU A 8 5.36 -5.50 -26.01
CA LEU A 8 4.30 -6.50 -26.13
C LEU A 8 4.24 -7.10 -27.53
N ALA A 9 4.29 -6.28 -28.56
CA ALA A 9 4.28 -6.75 -29.95
C ALA A 9 5.51 -7.65 -30.27
N LYS A 10 6.65 -7.38 -29.64
CA LYS A 10 7.89 -8.14 -29.84
C LYS A 10 7.93 -9.42 -29.00
N LEU A 11 7.58 -9.34 -27.71
CA LEU A 11 7.82 -10.42 -26.72
C LEU A 11 6.59 -11.27 -26.43
N ALA A 12 5.40 -10.79 -26.73
CA ALA A 12 4.14 -11.47 -26.51
C ALA A 12 3.16 -11.30 -27.68
N PRO A 13 3.58 -11.61 -28.94
CA PRO A 13 2.74 -11.38 -30.12
C PRO A 13 1.44 -12.21 -30.12
N SER A 14 1.41 -13.32 -29.41
CA SER A 14 0.22 -14.17 -29.20
C SER A 14 -0.64 -13.78 -27.99
N GLY A 15 -0.32 -12.68 -27.31
CA GLY A 15 -1.00 -12.22 -26.12
C GLY A 15 -0.30 -12.61 -24.82
N VAL A 16 -0.83 -12.11 -23.70
CA VAL A 16 -0.30 -12.28 -22.34
C VAL A 16 -1.09 -13.39 -21.63
N PRO A 17 -0.42 -14.37 -21.01
CA PRO A 17 -1.10 -15.37 -20.18
C PRO A 17 -1.66 -14.72 -18.90
N PHE A 18 -2.81 -15.25 -18.43
CA PHE A 18 -3.44 -14.84 -17.18
C PHE A 18 -3.46 -16.00 -16.20
N ILE A 19 -2.99 -15.76 -14.98
CA ILE A 19 -2.83 -16.76 -13.92
C ILE A 19 -3.80 -16.43 -12.76
N GLU A 20 -4.53 -17.43 -12.25
CA GLU A 20 -5.39 -17.24 -11.10
C GLU A 20 -4.60 -16.88 -9.83
N VAL A 21 -5.17 -16.05 -8.96
CA VAL A 21 -4.59 -15.69 -7.66
C VAL A 21 -4.19 -16.92 -6.87
N SER A 22 -5.03 -17.95 -6.84
CA SER A 22 -4.74 -19.21 -6.14
C SER A 22 -3.59 -20.01 -6.74
N ALA A 23 -3.28 -19.82 -8.02
CA ALA A 23 -2.16 -20.49 -8.69
C ALA A 23 -0.86 -19.68 -8.55
N LEU A 24 -0.95 -18.35 -8.57
CA LEU A 24 0.21 -17.44 -8.51
C LEU A 24 0.72 -17.21 -7.09
N PHE A 25 -0.17 -17.20 -6.09
CA PHE A 25 0.15 -16.81 -4.71
C PHE A 25 -0.19 -17.91 -3.69
N ASP A 26 0.59 -17.92 -2.61
CA ASP A 26 0.20 -18.50 -1.34
C ASP A 26 -0.60 -17.48 -0.54
N LEU A 27 -1.83 -17.85 -0.18
CA LEU A 27 -2.76 -16.96 0.54
C LEU A 27 -2.78 -17.29 2.03
N LYS A 28 -2.65 -16.27 2.86
CA LYS A 28 -2.79 -16.37 4.32
C LYS A 28 -3.60 -15.21 4.88
N ASN A 29 -4.57 -15.52 5.73
CA ASN A 29 -5.26 -14.48 6.49
C ASN A 29 -4.41 -14.00 7.65
N GLY A 30 -4.43 -12.69 7.87
CA GLY A 30 -3.87 -12.08 9.07
C GLY A 30 -4.64 -12.49 10.35
N TYR A 31 -4.08 -12.13 11.48
CA TYR A 31 -4.73 -12.36 12.79
C TYR A 31 -4.29 -11.31 13.82
N THR A 32 -5.09 -11.17 14.86
CA THR A 32 -4.73 -10.34 16.01
C THR A 32 -4.24 -11.26 17.14
N PRO A 33 -3.00 -11.12 17.61
CA PRO A 33 -2.55 -11.76 18.84
C PRO A 33 -3.44 -11.35 20.03
N SER A 34 -3.56 -12.22 21.05
CA SER A 34 -4.38 -11.89 22.21
C SER A 34 -3.90 -10.62 22.90
N LYS A 35 -4.78 -9.64 23.02
CA LYS A 35 -4.49 -8.39 23.73
C LYS A 35 -4.37 -8.56 25.24
N SER A 36 -4.93 -9.65 25.79
CA SER A 36 -4.81 -9.99 27.21
C SER A 36 -3.46 -10.59 27.60
N ASN A 37 -2.59 -10.87 26.64
CA ASN A 37 -1.23 -11.34 26.89
C ASN A 37 -0.23 -10.22 26.59
N PRO A 38 0.28 -9.52 27.60
CA PRO A 38 1.24 -8.41 27.39
C PRO A 38 2.50 -8.84 26.66
N SER A 39 3.00 -10.06 26.90
CA SER A 39 4.23 -10.56 26.28
C SER A 39 4.19 -10.62 24.74
N PHE A 40 2.99 -10.56 24.13
CA PHE A 40 2.85 -10.49 22.67
C PHE A 40 3.08 -9.09 22.11
N TRP A 41 3.02 -8.07 22.97
CA TRP A 41 3.00 -6.66 22.55
C TRP A 41 4.16 -5.84 23.10
N GLU A 42 4.80 -6.32 24.18
CA GLU A 42 5.95 -5.69 24.81
C GLU A 42 7.23 -6.08 24.05
N GLU A 43 8.13 -5.12 23.85
CA GLU A 43 9.43 -5.30 23.18
C GLU A 43 9.31 -5.97 21.79
N GLY A 44 8.18 -5.76 21.13
CA GLY A 44 7.94 -6.32 19.80
C GLY A 44 8.87 -5.75 18.73
N THR A 45 9.44 -6.62 17.91
CA THR A 45 10.30 -6.26 16.78
C THR A 45 9.68 -6.59 15.42
N ILE A 46 8.60 -7.39 15.42
CA ILE A 46 7.92 -7.85 14.21
C ILE A 46 6.81 -6.88 13.84
N PRO A 47 6.86 -6.24 12.65
CA PRO A 47 5.79 -5.37 12.19
C PRO A 47 4.44 -6.08 12.15
N TRP A 48 3.41 -5.47 12.75
CA TRP A 48 2.03 -5.95 12.71
C TRP A 48 1.15 -4.94 12.00
N ILE A 49 0.93 -5.18 10.71
CA ILE A 49 0.31 -4.25 9.77
C ILE A 49 -1.20 -4.16 9.99
N ARG A 50 -1.68 -2.90 9.99
CA ARG A 50 -3.10 -2.54 10.04
C ARG A 50 -3.41 -1.49 8.98
N MET A 51 -4.68 -1.14 8.82
CA MET A 51 -5.12 -0.10 7.89
C MET A 51 -4.53 1.28 8.23
N GLU A 52 -4.31 1.54 9.52
CA GLU A 52 -3.69 2.78 10.00
C GLU A 52 -2.28 2.97 9.44
N ASP A 53 -1.52 1.88 9.25
CA ASP A 53 -0.17 1.92 8.68
C ASP A 53 -0.20 2.38 7.22
N ILE A 54 -1.15 1.85 6.42
CA ILE A 54 -1.34 2.26 5.02
C ILE A 54 -1.72 3.74 4.93
N ARG A 55 -2.61 4.21 5.81
CA ARG A 55 -3.05 5.61 5.82
C ARG A 55 -1.99 6.59 6.26
N ALA A 56 -1.10 6.18 7.16
CA ALA A 56 -0.03 7.03 7.69
C ALA A 56 1.20 7.06 6.78
N ASN A 57 1.54 5.92 6.13
CA ASN A 57 2.82 5.74 5.46
C ASN A 57 2.68 5.42 3.95
N GLY A 58 1.45 5.43 3.42
CA GLY A 58 1.19 5.00 2.04
C GLY A 58 1.09 3.49 1.89
N SER A 59 0.97 3.05 0.65
CA SER A 59 0.67 1.64 0.33
C SER A 59 1.91 0.79 0.00
N VAL A 60 3.12 1.34 0.15
CA VAL A 60 4.38 0.56 0.14
C VAL A 60 5.02 0.69 1.52
N LEU A 61 5.05 -0.41 2.27
CA LEU A 61 5.41 -0.42 3.68
C LEU A 61 6.70 -1.20 3.92
N ASP A 62 7.62 -0.60 4.67
CA ASP A 62 8.85 -1.22 5.18
C ASP A 62 8.83 -1.44 6.71
N GLY A 63 7.68 -1.18 7.35
CA GLY A 63 7.47 -1.32 8.79
C GLY A 63 6.01 -1.16 9.16
N ALA A 64 5.74 -1.03 10.46
CA ALA A 64 4.42 -0.77 11.04
C ALA A 64 4.52 0.17 12.24
N ILE A 65 3.44 0.87 12.54
CA ILE A 65 3.31 1.69 13.75
C ILE A 65 3.36 0.81 15.01
N GLN A 66 2.79 -0.40 14.92
CA GLN A 66 2.75 -1.34 16.04
C GLN A 66 3.53 -2.61 15.69
N HIS A 67 4.29 -3.11 16.68
CA HIS A 67 5.06 -4.33 16.57
C HIS A 67 4.56 -5.38 17.57
N VAL A 68 4.87 -6.62 17.28
CA VAL A 68 4.62 -7.76 18.17
C VAL A 68 5.89 -8.55 18.41
N SER A 69 5.94 -9.28 19.53
CA SER A 69 7.06 -10.14 19.87
C SER A 69 7.03 -11.46 19.08
N GLU A 70 8.13 -12.20 19.07
CA GLU A 70 8.20 -13.54 18.47
C GLU A 70 7.19 -14.52 19.10
N ALA A 71 6.87 -14.36 20.39
CA ALA A 71 5.88 -15.18 21.08
C ALA A 71 4.46 -15.03 20.49
N ALA A 72 4.18 -13.94 19.79
CA ALA A 72 2.90 -13.71 19.11
C ALA A 72 2.78 -14.46 17.78
N VAL A 73 3.89 -15.01 17.24
CA VAL A 73 3.92 -15.63 15.90
C VAL A 73 3.36 -17.04 15.96
N LYS A 74 2.15 -17.22 15.43
CA LYS A 74 1.52 -18.54 15.36
C LYS A 74 2.26 -19.48 14.40
N GLY A 75 2.70 -20.63 14.93
CA GLY A 75 3.40 -21.64 14.14
C GLY A 75 4.77 -21.21 13.62
N GLY A 76 5.39 -20.18 14.20
CA GLY A 76 6.74 -19.70 13.86
C GLY A 76 6.89 -19.16 12.43
N ARG A 77 5.80 -18.79 11.76
CA ARG A 77 5.84 -18.34 10.34
C ARG A 77 5.29 -16.94 10.17
N LEU A 78 6.17 -16.03 9.81
CA LEU A 78 5.82 -14.69 9.33
C LEU A 78 5.27 -14.74 7.89
N PHE A 79 4.59 -13.69 7.48
CA PHE A 79 4.38 -13.40 6.08
C PHE A 79 5.71 -12.93 5.50
N PRO A 80 6.13 -13.45 4.33
CA PRO A 80 7.43 -13.10 3.78
C PRO A 80 7.47 -11.64 3.33
N ALA A 81 8.68 -11.09 3.26
CA ALA A 81 8.92 -9.82 2.58
C ALA A 81 8.43 -9.88 1.13
N ASN A 82 8.11 -8.72 0.57
CA ASN A 82 7.56 -8.58 -0.78
C ASN A 82 6.23 -9.32 -0.98
N SER A 83 5.38 -9.30 0.07
CA SER A 83 4.00 -9.78 0.00
C SER A 83 3.03 -8.63 -0.25
N LEU A 84 1.95 -8.93 -0.97
CA LEU A 84 0.82 -8.03 -1.10
C LEU A 84 -0.18 -8.30 0.02
N LEU A 85 -0.67 -7.25 0.68
CA LEU A 85 -1.75 -7.33 1.66
C LEU A 85 -3.02 -6.71 1.09
N PHE A 86 -4.06 -7.52 0.90
CA PHE A 86 -5.37 -7.04 0.45
C PHE A 86 -6.35 -6.96 1.62
N ALA A 87 -7.00 -5.82 1.78
CA ALA A 87 -8.09 -5.65 2.73
C ALA A 87 -9.35 -6.36 2.20
N THR A 88 -9.59 -7.55 2.72
CA THR A 88 -10.70 -8.43 2.30
C THR A 88 -11.91 -8.37 3.22
N SER A 89 -11.84 -7.57 4.30
CA SER A 89 -12.94 -7.35 5.24
C SER A 89 -12.93 -5.93 5.80
N ALA A 90 -14.09 -5.36 6.02
CA ALA A 90 -14.39 -4.02 6.55
C ALA A 90 -13.99 -2.86 5.60
N THR A 91 -12.73 -2.66 5.27
CA THR A 91 -12.21 -1.65 4.33
C THR A 91 -11.82 -2.29 3.01
N VAL A 92 -12.79 -2.90 2.35
CA VAL A 92 -12.57 -3.66 1.10
C VAL A 92 -12.09 -2.75 -0.03
N GLY A 93 -11.12 -3.24 -0.82
CA GLY A 93 -10.61 -2.55 -2.00
C GLY A 93 -9.46 -1.59 -1.71
N GLU A 94 -8.65 -1.90 -0.72
CA GLU A 94 -7.36 -1.28 -0.43
C GLU A 94 -6.31 -2.38 -0.30
N HIS A 95 -5.10 -2.11 -0.78
CA HIS A 95 -3.98 -3.05 -0.65
C HIS A 95 -2.66 -2.33 -0.38
N ALA A 96 -1.66 -3.10 0.03
CA ALA A 96 -0.29 -2.63 0.22
C ALA A 96 0.73 -3.68 -0.22
N LEU A 97 1.89 -3.21 -0.67
CA LEU A 97 3.11 -4.00 -0.78
C LEU A 97 3.90 -3.87 0.53
N VAL A 98 4.21 -4.97 1.19
CA VAL A 98 5.05 -4.96 2.39
C VAL A 98 6.40 -5.58 2.07
N THR A 99 7.46 -4.78 2.22
CA THR A 99 8.83 -5.12 1.78
C THR A 99 9.66 -5.86 2.82
N VAL A 100 9.12 -6.05 4.03
CA VAL A 100 9.77 -6.73 5.16
C VAL A 100 8.94 -7.93 5.64
N PRO A 101 9.56 -8.91 6.34
CA PRO A 101 8.80 -9.97 7.01
C PRO A 101 7.88 -9.37 8.08
N HIS A 102 6.60 -9.79 8.10
CA HIS A 102 5.59 -9.12 8.91
C HIS A 102 4.45 -10.07 9.32
N LEU A 103 3.56 -9.54 10.14
CA LEU A 103 2.20 -10.04 10.37
C LEU A 103 1.19 -8.94 10.01
N SER A 104 -0.08 -9.32 9.91
CA SER A 104 -1.18 -8.36 9.75
C SER A 104 -2.39 -8.75 10.57
N ASN A 105 -3.32 -7.82 10.76
CA ASN A 105 -4.58 -8.14 11.41
C ASN A 105 -5.49 -8.99 10.50
N GLN A 106 -6.60 -9.51 11.06
CA GLN A 106 -7.53 -10.42 10.38
C GLN A 106 -8.33 -9.77 9.24
N ARG A 107 -8.21 -8.46 9.02
CA ARG A 107 -8.89 -7.76 7.91
C ARG A 107 -8.16 -7.95 6.58
N PHE A 108 -6.89 -8.38 6.66
CA PHE A 108 -6.05 -8.59 5.49
C PHE A 108 -5.89 -10.07 5.14
N THR A 109 -5.83 -10.29 3.83
CA THR A 109 -5.30 -11.53 3.25
C THR A 109 -3.94 -11.20 2.62
N SER A 110 -2.89 -11.89 3.08
CA SER A 110 -1.55 -11.80 2.52
C SER A 110 -1.43 -12.72 1.30
N LEU A 111 -0.84 -12.20 0.23
CA LEU A 111 -0.51 -12.88 -1.02
C LEU A 111 1.00 -12.89 -1.18
N ALA A 112 1.63 -14.04 -0.94
CA ALA A 112 3.05 -14.25 -1.20
C ALA A 112 3.22 -14.97 -2.54
N VAL A 113 4.09 -14.47 -3.41
CA VAL A 113 4.36 -15.10 -4.71
C VAL A 113 4.93 -16.50 -4.45
N LYS A 114 4.39 -17.50 -5.15
CA LYS A 114 4.87 -18.87 -5.05
C LYS A 114 6.28 -19.03 -5.67
N PRO A 115 7.11 -19.94 -5.14
CA PRO A 115 8.50 -20.10 -5.57
C PRO A 115 8.68 -20.26 -7.08
N GLU A 116 7.77 -20.97 -7.75
CA GLU A 116 7.83 -21.22 -9.20
C GLU A 116 7.60 -19.97 -10.07
N PHE A 117 7.17 -18.87 -9.48
CA PHE A 117 6.92 -17.62 -10.19
C PHE A 117 7.88 -16.48 -9.81
N VAL A 118 8.72 -16.65 -8.78
CA VAL A 118 9.58 -15.57 -8.25
C VAL A 118 10.47 -14.95 -9.32
N ASP A 119 11.06 -15.78 -10.21
CA ASP A 119 11.93 -15.31 -11.29
C ASP A 119 11.16 -14.80 -12.53
N ARG A 120 9.84 -14.81 -12.48
CA ARG A 120 8.95 -14.45 -13.61
C ARG A 120 8.12 -13.21 -13.33
N VAL A 121 8.18 -12.67 -12.12
CA VAL A 121 7.36 -11.53 -11.69
C VAL A 121 8.21 -10.42 -11.10
N ASP A 122 7.85 -9.19 -11.44
CA ASP A 122 8.21 -8.02 -10.67
C ASP A 122 7.11 -7.79 -9.64
N VAL A 123 7.45 -7.78 -8.35
CA VAL A 123 6.45 -7.63 -7.29
C VAL A 123 5.77 -6.26 -7.31
N LYS A 124 6.47 -5.21 -7.79
CA LYS A 124 5.86 -3.88 -7.98
C LYS A 124 4.84 -3.89 -9.12
N PHE A 125 5.07 -4.67 -10.19
CA PHE A 125 4.08 -4.85 -11.23
C PHE A 125 2.81 -5.51 -10.66
N LEU A 126 2.96 -6.53 -9.83
CA LEU A 126 1.82 -7.16 -9.15
C LEU A 126 1.11 -6.20 -8.21
N TYR A 127 1.86 -5.36 -7.49
CA TYR A 127 1.31 -4.28 -6.66
C TYR A 127 0.50 -3.32 -7.52
N TYR A 128 1.02 -2.80 -8.62
CA TYR A 128 0.26 -1.90 -9.49
C TYR A 128 -0.98 -2.57 -10.11
N TYR A 129 -0.89 -3.84 -10.49
CA TYR A 129 -2.06 -4.57 -10.96
C TYR A 129 -3.07 -4.85 -9.83
N GLY A 130 -2.63 -4.80 -8.59
CA GLY A 130 -3.45 -4.89 -7.39
C GLY A 130 -4.58 -3.87 -7.35
N PHE A 131 -4.42 -2.68 -7.93
CA PHE A 131 -5.50 -1.68 -8.05
C PHE A 131 -6.70 -2.18 -8.88
N VAL A 132 -6.45 -3.04 -9.88
CA VAL A 132 -7.53 -3.69 -10.65
C VAL A 132 -8.25 -4.73 -9.80
N LEU A 133 -7.50 -5.46 -8.96
CA LEU A 133 -8.10 -6.40 -8.00
C LEU A 133 -8.88 -5.66 -6.90
N ASP A 134 -8.41 -4.50 -6.44
CA ASP A 134 -9.14 -3.66 -5.47
C ASP A 134 -10.50 -3.23 -6.01
N GLU A 135 -10.56 -2.79 -7.27
CA GLU A 135 -11.83 -2.44 -7.91
C GLU A 135 -12.76 -3.64 -8.03
N TRP A 136 -12.20 -4.79 -8.43
CA TRP A 136 -12.97 -6.04 -8.44
C TRP A 136 -13.50 -6.38 -7.05
N CYS A 137 -12.66 -6.27 -5.99
CA CYS A 137 -13.06 -6.53 -4.61
C CYS A 137 -14.22 -5.64 -4.17
N ARG A 138 -14.18 -4.33 -4.47
CA ARG A 138 -15.26 -3.39 -4.15
C ARG A 138 -16.58 -3.79 -4.78
N ASN A 139 -16.55 -4.33 -6.00
CA ASN A 139 -17.72 -4.75 -6.76
C ASN A 139 -18.21 -6.17 -6.44
N ASN A 140 -17.40 -6.98 -5.70
CA ASN A 140 -17.70 -8.39 -5.41
C ASN A 140 -17.66 -8.67 -3.90
N THR A 141 -18.50 -7.96 -3.15
CA THR A 141 -18.66 -8.13 -1.70
C THR A 141 -19.92 -8.93 -1.36
N THR A 142 -19.85 -9.70 -0.30
CA THR A 142 -21.02 -10.34 0.31
C THR A 142 -21.76 -9.31 1.18
N LYS A 143 -23.10 -9.27 1.05
CA LYS A 143 -23.95 -8.41 1.89
C LYS A 143 -24.15 -9.07 3.26
N SER A 144 -23.22 -8.83 4.18
CA SER A 144 -23.35 -9.17 5.61
C SER A 144 -23.23 -7.90 6.45
N SER A 145 -23.31 -8.01 7.78
CA SER A 145 -23.14 -6.87 8.70
C SER A 145 -21.81 -6.12 8.52
N PHE A 146 -20.81 -6.78 7.93
CA PHE A 146 -19.56 -6.16 7.47
C PHE A 146 -19.30 -6.58 6.03
N SER A 147 -18.89 -5.62 5.17
CA SER A 147 -18.47 -5.93 3.80
C SER A 147 -17.29 -6.89 3.84
N THR A 148 -17.45 -8.05 3.21
CA THR A 148 -16.40 -9.06 3.06
C THR A 148 -16.35 -9.46 1.59
N VAL A 149 -15.14 -9.62 1.06
CA VAL A 149 -14.93 -10.03 -0.34
C VAL A 149 -15.44 -11.45 -0.56
N ASP A 150 -16.02 -11.72 -1.73
CA ASP A 150 -16.22 -13.10 -2.21
C ASP A 150 -14.87 -13.79 -2.39
N MET A 151 -14.44 -14.54 -1.37
CA MET A 151 -13.15 -15.21 -1.37
C MET A 151 -13.02 -16.33 -2.41
N ALA A 152 -14.14 -16.90 -2.88
CA ALA A 152 -14.09 -17.88 -3.95
C ALA A 152 -13.81 -17.22 -5.30
N GLY A 153 -14.43 -16.09 -5.58
CA GLY A 153 -14.16 -15.26 -6.74
C GLY A 153 -12.75 -14.65 -6.67
N PHE A 154 -12.34 -14.13 -5.51
CA PHE A 154 -11.00 -13.58 -5.26
C PHE A 154 -9.89 -14.56 -5.65
N LYS A 155 -10.00 -15.82 -5.26
CA LYS A 155 -9.03 -16.87 -5.61
C LYS A 155 -8.98 -17.17 -7.10
N ARG A 156 -10.08 -17.00 -7.82
CA ARG A 156 -10.19 -17.19 -9.28
C ARG A 156 -9.89 -15.94 -10.10
N PHE A 157 -9.74 -14.78 -9.44
CA PHE A 157 -9.32 -13.57 -10.14
C PHE A 157 -7.97 -13.80 -10.82
N ARG A 158 -7.77 -13.21 -12.01
CA ARG A 158 -6.63 -13.55 -12.85
C ARG A 158 -5.71 -12.35 -13.02
N PHE A 159 -4.44 -12.55 -12.69
CA PHE A 159 -3.34 -11.62 -12.95
C PHE A 159 -2.72 -11.89 -14.31
N PRO A 160 -2.46 -10.85 -15.14
CA PRO A 160 -1.65 -10.99 -16.33
C PRO A 160 -0.19 -11.28 -15.94
N LEU A 161 0.46 -12.11 -16.73
CA LEU A 161 1.88 -12.41 -16.54
C LEU A 161 2.63 -12.15 -17.86
N PRO A 162 2.82 -10.88 -18.27
CA PRO A 162 3.62 -10.54 -19.42
C PRO A 162 5.11 -10.86 -19.16
N PRO A 163 5.95 -10.91 -20.21
CA PRO A 163 7.40 -11.00 -20.05
C PRO A 163 7.94 -9.97 -19.07
N LEU A 164 8.99 -10.33 -18.31
CA LEU A 164 9.52 -9.51 -17.23
C LEU A 164 9.94 -8.10 -17.69
N GLU A 165 10.49 -7.99 -18.92
CA GLU A 165 10.86 -6.69 -19.51
C GLU A 165 9.66 -5.75 -19.69
N VAL A 166 8.49 -6.31 -19.99
CA VAL A 166 7.23 -5.55 -20.08
C VAL A 166 6.79 -5.10 -18.68
N GLN A 167 6.88 -5.99 -17.70
CA GLN A 167 6.54 -5.66 -16.30
C GLN A 167 7.43 -4.52 -15.79
N CYS A 168 8.75 -4.62 -15.96
CA CYS A 168 9.71 -3.60 -15.56
C CYS A 168 9.46 -2.24 -16.23
N GLU A 169 9.11 -2.22 -17.53
CA GLU A 169 8.80 -0.96 -18.22
C GLU A 169 7.51 -0.32 -17.70
N ILE A 170 6.48 -1.13 -17.38
CA ILE A 170 5.26 -0.64 -16.76
C ILE A 170 5.57 -0.04 -15.37
N VAL A 171 6.33 -0.76 -14.54
CA VAL A 171 6.75 -0.30 -13.21
C VAL A 171 7.51 1.02 -13.32
N ARG A 172 8.50 1.10 -14.22
CA ARG A 172 9.28 2.32 -14.45
C ARG A 172 8.40 3.54 -14.77
N ILE A 173 7.39 3.34 -15.63
CA ILE A 173 6.47 4.42 -15.99
C ILE A 173 5.59 4.82 -14.81
N LEU A 174 5.01 3.85 -14.09
CA LEU A 174 4.12 4.13 -12.97
C LEU A 174 4.86 4.72 -11.77
N ASP A 175 6.07 4.27 -11.47
CA ASP A 175 6.94 4.86 -10.44
C ASP A 175 7.23 6.35 -10.73
N GLN A 176 7.44 6.72 -12.01
CA GLN A 176 7.63 8.13 -12.39
C GLN A 176 6.39 8.98 -12.12
N PHE A 177 5.19 8.46 -12.39
CA PHE A 177 3.95 9.18 -12.07
C PHE A 177 3.74 9.33 -10.57
N THR A 178 3.99 8.28 -9.80
CA THR A 178 3.90 8.32 -8.32
C THR A 178 4.87 9.34 -7.72
N GLN A 179 6.10 9.41 -8.26
CA GLN A 179 7.08 10.41 -7.83
C GLN A 179 6.63 11.83 -8.15
N LEU A 180 6.14 12.07 -9.39
CA LEU A 180 5.63 13.38 -9.79
C LEU A 180 4.43 13.82 -8.95
N GLU A 181 3.53 12.90 -8.61
CA GLU A 181 2.40 13.17 -7.72
C GLU A 181 2.87 13.65 -6.34
N ALA A 182 3.84 12.94 -5.74
CA ALA A 182 4.42 13.32 -4.45
C ALA A 182 5.12 14.70 -4.50
N GLU A 183 5.85 15.00 -5.58
CA GLU A 183 6.51 16.30 -5.77
C GLU A 183 5.47 17.43 -5.89
N LEU A 184 4.39 17.22 -6.64
CA LEU A 184 3.29 18.19 -6.79
C LEU A 184 2.54 18.43 -5.48
N GLU A 185 2.29 17.39 -4.68
CA GLU A 185 1.67 17.52 -3.36
C GLU A 185 2.55 18.32 -2.41
N ALA A 186 3.86 18.06 -2.39
CA ALA A 186 4.81 18.81 -1.58
C ALA A 186 4.89 20.30 -2.01
N GLU A 187 4.89 20.59 -3.32
CA GLU A 187 4.84 21.95 -3.84
C GLU A 187 3.54 22.65 -3.44
N LEU A 188 2.40 21.99 -3.59
CA LEU A 188 1.10 22.55 -3.21
C LEU A 188 1.06 22.92 -1.73
N GLU A 189 1.57 22.05 -0.86
CA GLU A 189 1.66 22.32 0.57
C GLU A 189 2.58 23.52 0.88
N ALA A 190 3.73 23.62 0.20
CA ALA A 190 4.62 24.77 0.34
C ALA A 190 3.94 26.08 -0.10
N ARG A 191 3.19 26.05 -1.21
CA ARG A 191 2.42 27.21 -1.69
C ARG A 191 1.31 27.62 -0.75
N ARG A 192 0.61 26.66 -0.15
CA ARG A 192 -0.41 26.94 0.87
C ARG A 192 0.19 27.64 2.09
N ARG A 193 1.32 27.15 2.61
CA ARG A 193 2.05 27.78 3.71
C ARG A 193 2.50 29.21 3.36
N GLN A 194 3.01 29.40 2.14
CA GLN A 194 3.40 30.73 1.64
C GLN A 194 2.21 31.69 1.57
N TYR A 195 1.08 31.23 1.03
CA TYR A 195 -0.16 32.02 0.98
C TYR A 195 -0.64 32.42 2.37
N GLU A 196 -0.69 31.49 3.32
CA GLU A 196 -1.10 31.77 4.71
C GLU A 196 -0.19 32.83 5.35
N TYR A 197 1.11 32.68 5.18
CA TYR A 197 2.07 33.68 5.67
C TYR A 197 1.80 35.09 5.11
N TYR A 198 1.68 35.23 3.80
CA TYR A 198 1.42 36.54 3.19
C TYR A 198 0.03 37.07 3.50
N ARG A 199 -0.98 36.23 3.53
CA ARG A 199 -2.35 36.62 3.95
C ARG A 199 -2.33 37.23 5.35
N ASP A 200 -1.74 36.55 6.29
CA ASP A 200 -1.72 36.97 7.68
C ASP A 200 -0.84 38.23 7.85
N ALA A 201 0.29 38.32 7.16
CA ALA A 201 1.14 39.51 7.19
C ALA A 201 0.46 40.73 6.55
N LEU A 202 -0.25 40.57 5.45
CA LEU A 202 -0.93 41.67 4.73
C LEU A 202 -2.24 42.12 5.42
N LEU A 203 -2.88 41.26 6.20
CA LEU A 203 -4.10 41.54 6.91
C LEU A 203 -3.86 42.00 8.38
N THR A 204 -2.59 42.05 8.80
CA THR A 204 -2.23 42.58 10.13
C THR A 204 -2.02 44.09 10.05
N PHE A 205 -2.90 44.86 10.71
CA PHE A 205 -2.83 46.30 10.76
C PHE A 205 -2.47 46.77 12.18
N PRO A 206 -1.62 47.82 12.34
CA PRO A 206 -1.41 48.39 13.65
C PRO A 206 -2.68 49.09 14.14
N GLU A 207 -3.09 48.87 15.40
CA GLU A 207 -4.17 49.65 16.00
C GLU A 207 -3.74 51.10 16.18
N ALA A 208 -4.70 52.02 16.01
CA ALA A 208 -4.44 53.44 16.18
C ALA A 208 -4.05 53.75 17.64
N GLY A 209 -2.76 54.09 17.88
CA GLY A 209 -2.17 54.35 19.19
C GLY A 209 -1.48 53.15 19.88
N GLY A 210 -1.43 51.98 19.24
CA GLY A 210 -0.76 50.79 19.76
C GLY A 210 0.59 50.51 19.10
N VAL A 211 1.48 49.80 19.81
CA VAL A 211 2.73 49.25 19.25
C VAL A 211 2.37 48.03 18.39
N PRO A 212 2.94 47.87 17.18
CA PRO A 212 2.63 46.70 16.34
C PRO A 212 2.96 45.40 17.07
N MET A 213 1.95 44.57 17.31
CA MET A 213 2.19 43.23 17.87
C MET A 213 2.66 42.29 16.72
N VAL A 214 3.98 42.20 16.54
CA VAL A 214 4.56 41.21 15.64
C VAL A 214 4.42 39.85 16.29
N VAL A 215 3.43 39.07 15.86
CA VAL A 215 3.36 37.65 16.21
C VAL A 215 4.42 36.91 15.37
N VAL A 216 5.66 36.86 15.88
CA VAL A 216 6.69 35.99 15.34
C VAL A 216 6.36 34.57 15.78
N LYS A 217 5.61 33.83 14.99
CA LYS A 217 5.63 32.37 15.10
C LYS A 217 7.00 31.89 14.59
N GLN A 218 7.87 31.53 15.52
CA GLN A 218 9.14 30.88 15.21
C GLN A 218 8.86 29.65 14.35
N LEU A 219 9.44 29.62 13.16
CA LEU A 219 9.62 28.41 12.34
C LEU A 219 10.53 27.49 13.17
N GLN A 220 9.97 26.46 13.76
CA GLN A 220 10.75 25.33 14.23
C GLN A 220 11.10 24.49 12.99
N THR A 221 12.41 24.43 12.76
CA THR A 221 13.10 23.57 11.77
C THR A 221 12.86 22.09 12.01
#